data_a63e17bc1d8820628cce760d89cf9963
#
_entry.id   a63e17bc1d8820628cce760d89cf9963
#
_cell.length_a   1.000
_cell.length_b   1.000
_cell.length_c   1.000
_cell.angle_alpha   90.00
_cell.angle_beta   90.00
_cell.angle_gamma   90.00
#
_symmetry.space_group_name_H-M   'P 1'
#
loop_
_entity.id
_entity.type
_entity.pdbx_description
1 polymer ?
#
loop_
_entity_poly.entity_id
_entity_poly.type
_entity_poly.pdbx_seq_one_letter_code
_entity_poly.pdbx_strand_id
1 'polypeptide(L)'
;MNSNRDCVQFMQKMGNSAARAIYEKYVPAFFYRPQQKDCNVLKDQWIRAKYERGEFTGENSHCQQAYSSDVFESMLWKKGKDNKQFLKRVFLLSRKDFTLRYFIKEDSKVPKAVISMKDLNAVFQPEKISHAHGLQISYLHDERMRNLFVYHENGQVIVSLFNAIRATRLAYLQKKHPTLHVNDLIPQITRHCLKEGYMEKTGPTQREPFKKRWFTLCSGNRKLLYFKSPLDATELGAVFIGTESHSYSVSEISGRSTRGGRWHCGITLQTPGRQFVFMCEQEQEQREWLEAITKVISQAMTPEDYAIDEANLGRGK
;
A
#
# COMPACT_ATOMS: atom_id res chain seq x y z
N MET A 1 -40.64 7.89 22.76
CA MET A 1 -39.50 8.81 22.89
C MET A 1 -38.68 8.73 21.61
N ASN A 2 -38.57 9.83 20.89
CA ASN A 2 -37.98 9.85 19.51
C ASN A 2 -36.46 9.96 19.57
N SER A 3 -35.78 8.86 19.91
CA SER A 3 -34.32 8.78 20.00
C SER A 3 -33.56 9.34 18.77
N ASN A 4 -34.12 9.19 17.58
CA ASN A 4 -33.50 9.70 16.35
C ASN A 4 -33.56 11.24 16.21
N ARG A 5 -34.64 11.90 16.66
CA ARG A 5 -34.73 13.37 16.61
C ARG A 5 -33.78 14.04 17.58
N ASP A 6 -33.65 13.48 18.78
CA ASP A 6 -32.76 14.03 19.82
C ASP A 6 -31.29 13.89 19.40
N CYS A 7 -30.91 12.78 18.76
CA CYS A 7 -29.57 12.59 18.17
C CYS A 7 -29.29 13.59 17.04
N VAL A 8 -30.25 13.80 16.13
CA VAL A 8 -30.07 14.75 15.00
C VAL A 8 -29.95 16.18 15.51
N GLN A 9 -30.78 16.60 16.48
CA GLN A 9 -30.69 17.93 17.09
C GLN A 9 -29.37 18.13 17.84
N PHE A 10 -28.90 17.11 18.56
CA PHE A 10 -27.59 17.14 19.22
C PHE A 10 -26.45 17.31 18.21
N MET A 11 -26.45 16.53 17.13
CA MET A 11 -25.44 16.62 16.07
C MET A 11 -25.45 17.97 15.36
N GLN A 12 -26.65 18.54 15.11
CA GLN A 12 -26.78 19.88 14.51
C GLN A 12 -26.27 20.97 15.46
N LYS A 13 -26.52 20.85 16.77
CA LYS A 13 -26.09 21.82 17.78
C LYS A 13 -24.58 21.76 18.04
N MET A 14 -24.01 20.56 18.08
CA MET A 14 -22.56 20.36 18.27
C MET A 14 -21.75 20.78 17.06
N GLY A 15 -22.17 20.42 15.86
CA GLY A 15 -21.42 20.62 14.63
C GLY A 15 -20.08 19.88 14.59
N ASN A 16 -19.51 19.77 13.41
CA ASN A 16 -18.25 19.04 13.21
C ASN A 16 -17.04 19.71 13.86
N SER A 17 -17.05 21.05 13.99
CA SER A 17 -15.91 21.80 14.57
C SER A 17 -15.83 21.57 16.07
N ALA A 18 -16.96 21.62 16.79
CA ALA A 18 -16.99 21.35 18.23
C ALA A 18 -16.66 19.88 18.53
N ALA A 19 -17.20 18.94 17.73
CA ALA A 19 -16.88 17.52 17.85
C ALA A 19 -15.37 17.25 17.66
N ARG A 20 -14.72 17.91 16.68
CA ARG A 20 -13.26 17.80 16.48
C ARG A 20 -12.49 18.35 17.66
N ALA A 21 -12.88 19.50 18.20
CA ALA A 21 -12.19 20.11 19.33
C ALA A 21 -12.18 19.20 20.58
N ILE A 22 -13.22 18.40 20.77
CA ILE A 22 -13.36 17.48 21.91
C ILE A 22 -12.70 16.12 21.60
N TYR A 23 -13.16 15.48 20.52
CA TYR A 23 -12.87 14.07 20.25
C TYR A 23 -11.62 13.83 19.38
N GLU A 24 -11.00 14.86 18.82
CA GLU A 24 -9.78 14.74 17.99
C GLU A 24 -8.60 15.58 18.54
N LYS A 25 -8.72 16.05 19.79
CA LYS A 25 -7.73 16.97 20.37
C LYS A 25 -6.32 16.39 20.41
N TYR A 26 -6.18 15.09 20.66
CA TYR A 26 -4.90 14.42 20.84
C TYR A 26 -4.71 13.24 19.87
N VAL A 27 -5.16 13.38 18.63
CA VAL A 27 -4.93 12.33 17.60
C VAL A 27 -3.44 12.26 17.27
N PRO A 28 -2.77 11.12 17.50
CA PRO A 28 -1.36 10.97 17.18
C PRO A 28 -1.09 11.14 15.68
N ALA A 29 0.05 11.72 15.32
CA ALA A 29 0.43 11.98 13.94
C ALA A 29 0.46 10.71 13.05
N PHE A 30 0.79 9.56 13.62
CA PHE A 30 0.81 8.29 12.92
C PHE A 30 -0.60 7.69 12.71
N PHE A 31 -1.61 8.11 13.49
CA PHE A 31 -2.94 7.49 13.42
C PHE A 31 -3.59 7.80 12.07
N TYR A 32 -4.13 6.76 11.42
CA TYR A 32 -4.73 6.92 10.10
C TYR A 32 -6.12 7.57 10.20
N ARG A 33 -6.30 8.70 9.55
CA ARG A 33 -7.59 9.38 9.42
C ARG A 33 -8.24 8.98 8.09
N PRO A 34 -9.34 8.21 8.11
CA PRO A 34 -9.96 7.70 6.89
C PRO A 34 -10.52 8.81 6.01
N GLN A 35 -10.38 8.62 4.71
CA GLN A 35 -11.00 9.42 3.67
C GLN A 35 -12.30 8.78 3.16
N GLN A 36 -13.07 9.51 2.36
CA GLN A 36 -14.34 9.03 1.81
C GLN A 36 -14.21 7.72 1.03
N LYS A 37 -13.14 7.55 0.27
CA LYS A 37 -12.86 6.36 -0.55
C LYS A 37 -12.31 5.15 0.21
N ASP A 38 -11.94 5.32 1.47
CA ASP A 38 -11.36 4.22 2.24
C ASP A 38 -12.40 3.16 2.62
N CYS A 39 -11.92 1.97 2.93
CA CYS A 39 -12.78 0.84 3.28
C CYS A 39 -13.51 1.05 4.62
N ASN A 40 -14.64 0.35 4.75
CA ASN A 40 -15.54 0.52 5.89
C ASN A 40 -14.90 0.20 7.24
N VAL A 41 -14.00 -0.78 7.32
CA VAL A 41 -13.34 -1.14 8.58
C VAL A 41 -12.51 0.02 9.15
N LEU A 42 -11.82 0.79 8.29
CA LEU A 42 -11.08 1.99 8.72
C LEU A 42 -12.01 3.07 9.25
N LYS A 43 -13.14 3.32 8.55
CA LYS A 43 -14.14 4.32 8.94
C LYS A 43 -14.84 3.94 10.24
N ASP A 44 -15.27 2.67 10.35
CA ASP A 44 -15.92 2.15 11.55
C ASP A 44 -14.99 2.26 12.77
N GLN A 45 -13.75 1.78 12.66
CA GLN A 45 -12.81 1.82 13.77
C GLN A 45 -12.35 3.25 14.13
N TRP A 46 -12.32 4.17 13.16
CA TRP A 46 -12.11 5.59 13.43
C TRP A 46 -13.26 6.19 14.26
N ILE A 47 -14.51 5.90 13.88
CA ILE A 47 -15.71 6.37 14.60
C ILE A 47 -15.72 5.80 16.02
N ARG A 48 -15.43 4.50 16.18
CA ARG A 48 -15.38 3.86 17.50
C ARG A 48 -14.23 4.40 18.37
N ALA A 49 -13.06 4.63 17.80
CA ALA A 49 -11.93 5.25 18.49
C ALA A 49 -12.30 6.64 19.04
N LYS A 50 -12.99 7.45 18.22
CA LYS A 50 -13.41 8.80 18.60
C LYS A 50 -14.49 8.81 19.69
N TYR A 51 -15.61 8.17 19.38
CA TYR A 51 -16.85 8.39 20.13
C TYR A 51 -17.16 7.30 21.15
N GLU A 52 -16.74 6.07 20.91
CA GLU A 52 -17.01 4.94 21.79
C GLU A 52 -15.88 4.76 22.83
N ARG A 53 -14.62 4.81 22.35
CA ARG A 53 -13.46 4.59 23.22
C ARG A 53 -12.82 5.88 23.73
N GLY A 54 -13.15 7.04 23.17
CA GLY A 54 -12.60 8.34 23.58
C GLY A 54 -11.07 8.42 23.50
N GLU A 55 -10.44 7.67 22.55
CA GLU A 55 -8.99 7.49 22.49
C GLU A 55 -8.21 8.81 22.36
N PHE A 56 -8.84 9.87 21.86
CA PHE A 56 -8.17 11.14 21.53
C PHE A 56 -8.64 12.31 22.39
N THR A 57 -9.42 12.08 23.45
CA THR A 57 -9.89 13.14 24.36
C THR A 57 -8.85 13.57 25.39
N GLY A 58 -7.82 12.74 25.64
CA GLY A 58 -6.80 12.95 26.67
C GLY A 58 -7.09 12.25 28.00
N GLU A 59 -8.34 11.83 28.24
CA GLU A 59 -8.73 11.08 29.43
C GLU A 59 -8.27 9.62 29.38
N ASN A 60 -8.18 9.05 28.16
CA ASN A 60 -7.80 7.65 27.89
C ASN A 60 -6.39 7.52 27.29
N SER A 61 -5.39 8.12 27.92
CA SER A 61 -3.97 8.03 27.46
C SER A 61 -3.44 6.59 27.34
N HIS A 62 -4.05 5.63 28.05
CA HIS A 62 -3.68 4.21 27.97
C HIS A 62 -3.90 3.60 26.58
N CYS A 63 -4.89 4.06 25.81
CA CYS A 63 -5.09 3.58 24.45
C CYS A 63 -3.95 4.00 23.50
N GLN A 64 -3.37 5.18 23.71
CA GLN A 64 -2.19 5.61 22.93
C GLN A 64 -0.94 4.81 23.27
N GLN A 65 -0.81 4.32 24.51
CA GLN A 65 0.30 3.48 24.93
C GLN A 65 0.33 2.14 24.20
N ALA A 66 -0.82 1.57 23.85
CA ALA A 66 -0.88 0.31 23.10
C ALA A 66 -0.18 0.40 21.72
N TYR A 67 -0.30 1.53 21.02
CA TYR A 67 0.40 1.75 19.73
C TYR A 67 1.87 2.16 19.90
N SER A 68 2.25 2.60 21.08
CA SER A 68 3.60 3.07 21.40
C SER A 68 4.42 2.03 22.18
N SER A 69 3.85 0.86 22.43
CA SER A 69 4.55 -0.25 23.10
C SER A 69 5.76 -0.71 22.27
N ASP A 70 6.79 -1.19 22.93
CA ASP A 70 7.99 -1.71 22.28
C ASP A 70 7.71 -2.94 21.42
N VAL A 71 6.67 -3.70 21.81
CA VAL A 71 6.24 -4.92 21.10
C VAL A 71 4.73 -4.92 20.96
N PHE A 72 4.27 -5.21 19.75
CA PHE A 72 2.86 -5.46 19.43
C PHE A 72 2.74 -6.86 18.81
N GLU A 73 1.95 -7.72 19.44
CA GLU A 73 1.71 -9.08 18.98
C GLU A 73 0.27 -9.26 18.53
N SER A 74 0.06 -10.00 17.45
CA SER A 74 -1.26 -10.33 16.94
C SER A 74 -1.25 -11.64 16.16
N MET A 75 -2.32 -12.42 16.29
CA MET A 75 -2.55 -13.60 15.48
C MET A 75 -3.40 -13.23 14.28
N LEU A 76 -2.89 -13.47 13.07
CA LEU A 76 -3.58 -13.14 11.82
C LEU A 76 -3.74 -14.35 10.93
N TRP A 77 -4.78 -14.32 10.10
CA TRP A 77 -4.90 -15.20 8.95
C TRP A 77 -4.03 -14.66 7.82
N LYS A 78 -3.03 -15.45 7.39
CA LYS A 78 -2.10 -15.12 6.32
C LYS A 78 -2.26 -16.08 5.17
N LYS A 79 -2.36 -15.55 3.94
CA LYS A 79 -2.41 -16.35 2.71
C LYS A 79 -1.15 -17.19 2.55
N GLY A 80 -1.33 -18.50 2.32
CA GLY A 80 -0.25 -19.43 1.98
C GLY A 80 0.31 -19.16 0.58
N LYS A 81 1.54 -19.65 0.32
CA LYS A 81 2.20 -19.48 -0.99
C LYS A 81 1.58 -20.40 -2.05
N ASP A 82 1.40 -21.67 -1.72
CA ASP A 82 1.16 -22.71 -2.72
C ASP A 82 -0.33 -23.10 -2.86
N ASN A 83 -1.13 -23.05 -1.81
CA ASN A 83 -2.49 -23.59 -1.78
C ASN A 83 -3.62 -22.55 -1.65
N LYS A 84 -3.31 -21.27 -1.83
CA LYS A 84 -4.28 -20.14 -1.74
C LYS A 84 -5.07 -20.05 -0.42
N GLN A 85 -4.85 -20.96 0.53
CA GLN A 85 -5.52 -20.97 1.82
C GLN A 85 -4.92 -19.93 2.77
N PHE A 86 -5.77 -19.40 3.65
CA PHE A 86 -5.31 -18.56 4.76
C PHE A 86 -5.04 -19.45 5.97
N LEU A 87 -3.89 -19.23 6.59
CA LEU A 87 -3.42 -19.98 7.76
C LEU A 87 -3.10 -19.02 8.89
N LYS A 88 -3.44 -19.39 10.12
CA LYS A 88 -3.13 -18.60 11.30
C LYS A 88 -1.61 -18.48 11.47
N ARG A 89 -1.13 -17.26 11.74
CA ARG A 89 0.28 -16.93 11.98
C ARG A 89 0.37 -15.88 13.06
N VAL A 90 1.38 -15.99 13.89
CA VAL A 90 1.70 -14.97 14.89
C VAL A 90 2.55 -13.91 14.25
N PHE A 91 2.15 -12.66 14.41
CA PHE A 91 2.87 -11.48 13.96
C PHE A 91 3.35 -10.70 15.17
N LEU A 92 4.64 -10.38 15.18
CA LEU A 92 5.29 -9.63 16.24
C LEU A 92 5.96 -8.40 15.63
N LEU A 93 5.47 -7.22 15.99
CA LEU A 93 6.04 -5.95 15.62
C LEU A 93 6.94 -5.47 16.74
N SER A 94 8.23 -5.26 16.46
CA SER A 94 9.20 -4.69 17.39
C SER A 94 9.52 -3.25 16.99
N ARG A 95 9.16 -2.30 17.84
CA ARG A 95 9.49 -0.88 17.67
C ARG A 95 10.98 -0.63 17.92
N LYS A 96 11.56 -1.32 18.90
CA LYS A 96 12.99 -1.25 19.23
C LYS A 96 13.88 -1.63 18.04
N ASP A 97 13.54 -2.74 17.36
CA ASP A 97 14.32 -3.27 16.25
C ASP A 97 13.85 -2.72 14.89
N PHE A 98 12.74 -2.00 14.82
CA PHE A 98 12.08 -1.56 13.60
C PHE A 98 11.81 -2.72 12.63
N THR A 99 11.25 -3.83 13.17
CA THR A 99 10.96 -5.03 12.39
C THR A 99 9.55 -5.54 12.63
N LEU A 100 8.95 -6.11 11.60
CA LEU A 100 7.78 -6.98 11.68
C LEU A 100 8.24 -8.41 11.43
N ARG A 101 7.97 -9.31 12.37
CA ARG A 101 8.30 -10.74 12.28
C ARG A 101 7.02 -11.54 12.21
N TYR A 102 7.03 -12.67 11.52
CA TYR A 102 5.93 -13.61 11.66
C TYR A 102 6.42 -15.05 11.84
N PHE A 103 5.63 -15.81 12.59
CA PHE A 103 5.93 -17.18 12.99
C PHE A 103 4.86 -18.14 12.48
N ILE A 104 5.24 -19.40 12.26
CA ILE A 104 4.33 -20.45 11.79
C ILE A 104 3.43 -20.92 12.92
N LYS A 105 3.98 -21.04 14.14
CA LYS A 105 3.30 -21.45 15.38
C LYS A 105 3.67 -20.50 16.51
N GLU A 106 2.86 -20.46 17.55
CA GLU A 106 3.08 -19.62 18.73
C GLU A 106 4.36 -19.95 19.47
N ASP A 107 4.72 -21.23 19.55
CA ASP A 107 5.91 -21.75 20.23
C ASP A 107 7.20 -21.69 19.36
N SER A 108 7.11 -21.19 18.14
CA SER A 108 8.26 -21.11 17.24
C SER A 108 9.29 -20.10 17.73
N LYS A 109 10.51 -20.55 18.02
CA LYS A 109 11.63 -19.66 18.42
C LYS A 109 12.20 -18.87 17.24
N VAL A 110 12.09 -19.41 16.01
CA VAL A 110 12.66 -18.81 14.81
C VAL A 110 11.53 -18.22 13.93
N PRO A 111 11.59 -16.94 13.60
CA PRO A 111 10.61 -16.33 12.71
C PRO A 111 10.74 -16.88 11.29
N LYS A 112 9.60 -17.06 10.60
CA LYS A 112 9.58 -17.42 9.18
C LYS A 112 10.08 -16.30 8.27
N ALA A 113 9.90 -15.06 8.70
CA ALA A 113 10.47 -13.88 8.07
C ALA A 113 10.65 -12.76 9.08
N VAL A 114 11.69 -11.95 8.84
CA VAL A 114 11.98 -10.69 9.53
C VAL A 114 11.94 -9.59 8.48
N ILE A 115 11.06 -8.62 8.67
CA ILE A 115 10.74 -7.57 7.69
C ILE A 115 11.14 -6.22 8.29
N SER A 116 12.05 -5.51 7.63
CA SER A 116 12.47 -4.17 8.06
C SER A 116 11.38 -3.12 7.79
N MET A 117 11.23 -2.16 8.71
CA MET A 117 10.37 -0.98 8.51
C MET A 117 10.86 -0.07 7.39
N LYS A 118 12.12 -0.18 6.96
CA LYS A 118 12.71 0.63 5.88
C LYS A 118 11.85 0.57 4.61
N ASP A 119 11.47 -0.62 4.19
CA ASP A 119 10.80 -0.85 2.90
C ASP A 119 9.35 -1.36 3.05
N LEU A 120 8.89 -1.52 4.30
CA LEU A 120 7.56 -2.02 4.58
C LEU A 120 6.51 -0.96 4.22
N ASN A 121 5.44 -1.40 3.59
CA ASN A 121 4.23 -0.64 3.37
C ASN A 121 3.00 -1.50 3.69
N ALA A 122 1.98 -0.92 4.29
CA ALA A 122 0.74 -1.60 4.60
C ALA A 122 -0.45 -0.80 4.08
N VAL A 123 -1.39 -1.46 3.39
CA VAL A 123 -2.61 -0.84 2.85
C VAL A 123 -3.78 -1.83 2.93
N PHE A 124 -4.95 -1.33 3.24
CA PHE A 124 -6.16 -2.16 3.20
C PHE A 124 -6.57 -2.44 1.76
N GLN A 125 -6.89 -3.71 1.48
CA GLN A 125 -7.28 -4.23 0.17
C GLN A 125 -8.41 -5.27 0.31
N PRO A 126 -9.57 -4.89 0.86
CA PRO A 126 -10.65 -5.83 1.17
C PRO A 126 -11.19 -6.56 -0.06
N GLU A 127 -11.38 -5.87 -1.16
CA GLU A 127 -11.88 -6.45 -2.42
C GLU A 127 -10.89 -7.45 -3.02
N LYS A 128 -9.60 -7.09 -3.07
CA LYS A 128 -8.53 -7.93 -3.59
C LYS A 128 -8.32 -9.19 -2.77
N ILE A 129 -8.43 -9.10 -1.44
CA ILE A 129 -8.26 -10.21 -0.50
C ILE A 129 -9.54 -11.01 -0.33
N SER A 130 -10.69 -10.45 -0.77
CA SER A 130 -12.04 -10.99 -0.57
C SER A 130 -12.39 -11.16 0.91
N HIS A 131 -11.97 -10.20 1.74
CA HIS A 131 -12.29 -10.13 3.16
C HIS A 131 -12.38 -8.66 3.59
N ALA A 132 -13.46 -8.28 4.30
CA ALA A 132 -13.73 -6.89 4.72
C ALA A 132 -12.57 -6.24 5.50
N HIS A 133 -11.79 -7.05 6.21
CA HIS A 133 -10.65 -6.64 7.03
C HIS A 133 -9.30 -7.01 6.38
N GLY A 134 -9.28 -7.15 5.05
CA GLY A 134 -8.10 -7.56 4.30
C GLY A 134 -7.02 -6.47 4.27
N LEU A 135 -5.81 -6.80 4.73
CA LEU A 135 -4.63 -5.92 4.74
C LEU A 135 -3.52 -6.53 3.88
N GLN A 136 -2.98 -5.76 2.97
CA GLN A 136 -1.78 -6.11 2.21
C GLN A 136 -0.56 -5.44 2.86
N ILE A 137 0.46 -6.24 3.17
CA ILE A 137 1.76 -5.77 3.65
C ILE A 137 2.78 -6.08 2.57
N SER A 138 3.40 -5.05 2.02
CA SER A 138 4.42 -5.16 0.96
C SER A 138 5.78 -4.77 1.52
N TYR A 139 6.83 -5.48 1.13
CA TYR A 139 8.20 -5.21 1.57
C TYR A 139 9.21 -5.68 0.54
N LEU A 140 10.42 -5.11 0.58
CA LEU A 140 11.52 -5.50 -0.28
C LEU A 140 12.32 -6.65 0.37
N HIS A 141 12.62 -7.69 -0.39
CA HIS A 141 13.44 -8.82 0.01
C HIS A 141 14.23 -9.33 -1.20
N ASP A 142 15.55 -9.32 -1.10
CA ASP A 142 16.45 -9.67 -2.20
C ASP A 142 16.15 -8.91 -3.49
N GLU A 143 16.05 -7.59 -3.37
CA GLU A 143 15.71 -6.65 -4.46
C GLU A 143 14.32 -6.86 -5.11
N ARG A 144 13.53 -7.80 -4.63
CA ARG A 144 12.18 -8.10 -5.12
C ARG A 144 11.09 -7.68 -4.14
N MET A 145 10.00 -7.17 -4.67
CA MET A 145 8.83 -6.86 -3.87
C MET A 145 8.11 -8.14 -3.45
N ARG A 146 7.85 -8.24 -2.15
CA ARG A 146 7.06 -9.34 -1.59
C ARG A 146 5.81 -8.81 -0.94
N ASN A 147 4.72 -9.57 -1.09
CA ASN A 147 3.41 -9.25 -0.52
C ASN A 147 2.98 -10.33 0.48
N LEU A 148 2.50 -9.90 1.62
CA LEU A 148 1.70 -10.70 2.54
C LEU A 148 0.27 -10.21 2.49
N PHE A 149 -0.66 -11.12 2.29
CA PHE A 149 -2.09 -10.84 2.36
C PHE A 149 -2.61 -11.44 3.66
N VAL A 150 -3.12 -10.58 4.53
CA VAL A 150 -3.55 -10.96 5.88
C VAL A 150 -4.93 -10.39 6.18
N TYR A 151 -5.64 -11.01 7.12
CA TYR A 151 -6.85 -10.45 7.71
C TYR A 151 -7.01 -10.92 9.16
N HIS A 152 -7.89 -10.28 9.88
CA HIS A 152 -8.38 -10.71 11.19
C HIS A 152 -9.90 -10.55 11.23
N GLU A 153 -10.62 -11.47 11.90
CA GLU A 153 -12.08 -11.41 12.02
C GLU A 153 -12.57 -10.16 12.77
N ASN A 154 -11.80 -9.73 13.76
CA ASN A 154 -12.08 -8.50 14.49
C ASN A 154 -11.40 -7.30 13.82
N GLY A 155 -12.20 -6.33 13.35
CA GLY A 155 -11.73 -5.11 12.68
C GLY A 155 -10.85 -4.23 13.59
N GLN A 156 -11.08 -4.22 14.90
CA GLN A 156 -10.24 -3.46 15.84
C GLN A 156 -8.81 -4.00 15.86
N VAL A 157 -8.63 -5.32 15.89
CA VAL A 157 -7.29 -5.95 15.94
C VAL A 157 -6.47 -5.59 14.71
N ILE A 158 -7.06 -5.72 13.51
CA ILE A 158 -6.31 -5.44 12.27
C ILE A 158 -6.03 -3.95 12.08
N VAL A 159 -6.93 -3.06 12.50
CA VAL A 159 -6.71 -1.60 12.45
C VAL A 159 -5.71 -1.18 13.52
N SER A 160 -5.71 -1.81 14.69
CA SER A 160 -4.68 -1.59 15.72
C SER A 160 -3.30 -1.99 15.24
N LEU A 161 -3.15 -3.15 14.61
CA LEU A 161 -1.88 -3.55 13.97
C LEU A 161 -1.45 -2.55 12.89
N PHE A 162 -2.38 -2.13 12.03
CA PHE A 162 -2.09 -1.14 10.99
C PHE A 162 -1.57 0.17 11.57
N ASN A 163 -2.20 0.70 12.63
CA ASN A 163 -1.73 1.91 13.28
C ASN A 163 -0.42 1.69 14.07
N ALA A 164 -0.19 0.52 14.66
CA ALA A 164 1.08 0.17 15.29
C ALA A 164 2.23 0.11 14.25
N ILE A 165 1.99 -0.46 13.07
CA ILE A 165 2.94 -0.43 11.95
C ILE A 165 3.24 1.03 11.56
N ARG A 166 2.23 1.88 11.45
CA ARG A 166 2.38 3.30 11.12
C ARG A 166 3.19 4.04 12.19
N ALA A 167 2.93 3.79 13.46
CA ALA A 167 3.68 4.37 14.58
C ALA A 167 5.17 3.97 14.53
N THR A 168 5.43 2.68 14.33
CA THR A 168 6.81 2.15 14.23
C THR A 168 7.54 2.70 13.00
N ARG A 169 6.83 2.83 11.87
CA ARG A 169 7.40 3.41 10.66
C ARG A 169 7.69 4.89 10.81
N LEU A 170 6.81 5.67 11.45
CA LEU A 170 7.08 7.08 11.76
C LEU A 170 8.33 7.22 12.63
N ALA A 171 8.44 6.44 13.69
CA ALA A 171 9.62 6.45 14.56
C ALA A 171 10.91 6.09 13.81
N TYR A 172 10.85 5.11 12.87
CA TYR A 172 11.97 4.78 11.99
C TYR A 172 12.36 5.98 11.11
N LEU A 173 11.39 6.63 10.46
CA LEU A 173 11.63 7.77 9.58
C LEU A 173 12.19 8.98 10.35
N GLN A 174 11.69 9.25 11.55
CA GLN A 174 12.23 10.30 12.42
C GLN A 174 13.68 10.03 12.81
N LYS A 175 14.02 8.77 13.12
CA LYS A 175 15.41 8.38 13.41
C LYS A 175 16.33 8.53 12.18
N LYS A 176 15.82 8.18 10.98
CA LYS A 176 16.57 8.29 9.72
C LYS A 176 16.73 9.74 9.27
N HIS A 177 15.74 10.58 9.52
CA HIS A 177 15.69 11.98 9.07
C HIS A 177 15.40 12.93 10.25
N PRO A 178 16.36 13.12 11.17
CA PRO A 178 16.13 13.86 12.42
C PRO A 178 15.85 15.36 12.22
N THR A 179 16.20 15.90 11.06
CA THR A 179 16.01 17.31 10.72
C THR A 179 14.68 17.61 10.05
N LEU A 180 13.96 16.59 9.56
CA LEU A 180 12.68 16.78 8.89
C LEU A 180 11.55 16.94 9.92
N HIS A 181 10.61 17.83 9.62
CA HIS A 181 9.42 17.99 10.42
C HIS A 181 8.50 16.78 10.28
N VAL A 182 7.77 16.44 11.34
CA VAL A 182 6.86 15.29 11.36
C VAL A 182 5.84 15.32 10.21
N ASN A 183 5.33 16.50 9.86
CA ASN A 183 4.36 16.66 8.77
C ASN A 183 4.91 16.24 7.39
N ASP A 184 6.22 16.35 7.17
CA ASP A 184 6.88 15.92 5.93
C ASP A 184 7.10 14.40 5.88
N LEU A 185 7.11 13.76 7.04
CA LEU A 185 7.26 12.30 7.18
C LEU A 185 5.92 11.55 7.08
N ILE A 186 4.81 12.17 7.51
CA ILE A 186 3.48 11.54 7.50
C ILE A 186 3.08 10.95 6.13
N PRO A 187 3.25 11.66 4.99
CA PRO A 187 2.92 11.12 3.67
C PRO A 187 3.74 9.89 3.27
N GLN A 188 4.91 9.69 3.91
CA GLN A 188 5.82 8.58 3.62
C GLN A 188 5.51 7.32 4.43
N ILE A 189 4.62 7.41 5.45
CA ILE A 189 4.28 6.28 6.33
C ILE A 189 3.50 5.21 5.58
N THR A 190 2.50 5.61 4.79
CA THR A 190 1.70 4.71 3.97
C THR A 190 1.71 5.21 2.53
N ARG A 191 2.08 4.33 1.61
CA ARG A 191 2.16 4.64 0.18
C ARG A 191 1.06 3.89 -0.55
N HIS A 192 0.13 4.62 -1.15
CA HIS A 192 -0.91 4.04 -1.99
C HIS A 192 -0.40 3.85 -3.42
N CYS A 193 -0.83 2.78 -4.06
CA CYS A 193 -0.61 2.62 -5.49
C CYS A 193 -1.44 3.66 -6.25
N LEU A 194 -0.85 4.25 -7.29
CA LEU A 194 -1.55 5.18 -8.19
C LEU A 194 -2.60 4.46 -9.02
N LYS A 195 -2.22 3.28 -9.52
CA LYS A 195 -3.08 2.43 -10.34
C LYS A 195 -2.69 0.97 -10.17
N GLU A 196 -3.69 0.09 -10.14
CA GLU A 196 -3.50 -1.35 -10.28
C GLU A 196 -4.59 -1.95 -11.16
N GLY A 197 -4.29 -3.03 -11.86
CA GLY A 197 -5.22 -3.68 -12.78
C GLY A 197 -4.54 -4.69 -13.70
N TYR A 198 -5.36 -5.36 -14.51
CA TYR A 198 -4.87 -6.26 -15.53
C TYR A 198 -4.49 -5.49 -16.80
N MET A 199 -3.36 -5.84 -17.37
CA MET A 199 -2.99 -5.55 -18.75
C MET A 199 -2.36 -6.80 -19.35
N GLU A 200 -2.36 -6.89 -20.68
CA GLU A 200 -1.53 -7.85 -21.38
C GLU A 200 -0.22 -7.22 -21.80
N LYS A 201 0.88 -7.97 -21.71
CA LYS A 201 2.20 -7.54 -22.17
C LYS A 201 2.86 -8.62 -23.01
N THR A 202 3.66 -8.21 -23.99
CA THR A 202 4.56 -9.10 -24.72
C THR A 202 5.91 -9.23 -24.01
N GLY A 203 6.75 -10.13 -24.47
CA GLY A 203 8.14 -10.28 -24.04
C GLY A 203 9.09 -9.22 -24.59
N PRO A 204 10.41 -9.36 -24.33
CA PRO A 204 11.41 -8.34 -24.69
C PRO A 204 11.54 -8.07 -26.18
N THR A 205 11.41 -9.09 -27.02
CA THR A 205 11.55 -8.97 -28.48
C THR A 205 10.28 -8.48 -29.17
N GLN A 206 9.16 -8.34 -28.40
CA GLN A 206 7.82 -8.00 -28.91
C GLN A 206 7.25 -9.01 -29.93
N ARG A 207 7.91 -10.15 -30.11
CA ARG A 207 7.47 -11.26 -30.99
C ARG A 207 6.75 -12.35 -30.21
N GLU A 208 6.96 -12.37 -28.87
CA GLU A 208 6.33 -13.32 -27.98
C GLU A 208 4.84 -13.02 -27.85
N PRO A 209 4.01 -14.05 -27.58
CA PRO A 209 2.59 -13.84 -27.38
C PRO A 209 2.32 -12.94 -26.16
N PHE A 210 1.29 -12.14 -26.26
CA PHE A 210 0.81 -11.34 -25.15
C PHE A 210 0.37 -12.26 -24.00
N LYS A 211 0.69 -11.84 -22.77
CA LYS A 211 0.34 -12.57 -21.55
C LYS A 211 -0.33 -11.61 -20.56
N LYS A 212 -1.53 -12.00 -20.11
CA LYS A 212 -2.26 -11.28 -19.07
C LYS A 212 -1.47 -11.27 -17.75
N ARG A 213 -1.29 -10.07 -17.18
CA ARG A 213 -0.57 -9.85 -15.93
C ARG A 213 -1.32 -8.83 -15.08
N TRP A 214 -1.22 -8.97 -13.78
CA TRP A 214 -1.65 -7.96 -12.82
C TRP A 214 -0.53 -6.95 -12.62
N PHE A 215 -0.82 -5.68 -12.83
CA PHE A 215 0.14 -4.58 -12.68
C PHE A 215 -0.20 -3.74 -11.48
N THR A 216 0.84 -3.20 -10.81
CA THR A 216 0.71 -2.20 -9.75
C THR A 216 1.73 -1.09 -9.98
N LEU A 217 1.28 0.15 -10.05
CA LEU A 217 2.11 1.33 -10.22
C LEU A 217 2.18 2.10 -8.90
N CYS A 218 3.38 2.19 -8.33
CA CYS A 218 3.65 2.90 -7.09
C CYS A 218 4.55 4.11 -7.38
N SER A 219 4.06 5.33 -7.09
CA SER A 219 4.84 6.55 -7.32
C SER A 219 6.07 6.65 -6.43
N GLY A 220 5.97 6.16 -5.19
CA GLY A 220 7.03 6.33 -4.18
C GLY A 220 8.32 5.56 -4.44
N ASN A 221 8.34 4.60 -5.37
CA ASN A 221 9.53 3.88 -5.82
C ASN A 221 9.66 3.85 -7.35
N ARG A 222 8.82 4.61 -8.06
CA ARG A 222 8.81 4.77 -9.51
C ARG A 222 8.84 3.45 -10.28
N LYS A 223 8.17 2.40 -9.75
CA LYS A 223 8.17 1.06 -10.34
C LYS A 223 6.78 0.64 -10.79
N LEU A 224 6.69 0.18 -12.02
CA LEU A 224 5.56 -0.60 -12.52
C LEU A 224 5.89 -2.07 -12.32
N LEU A 225 5.32 -2.66 -11.26
CA LEU A 225 5.49 -4.07 -10.93
C LEU A 225 4.45 -4.91 -11.67
N TYR A 226 4.79 -6.14 -12.03
CA TYR A 226 3.81 -7.06 -12.60
C TYR A 226 3.88 -8.45 -11.98
N PHE A 227 2.70 -9.06 -11.83
CA PHE A 227 2.44 -10.33 -11.17
C PHE A 227 1.64 -11.25 -12.10
N LYS A 228 1.61 -12.55 -11.84
CA LYS A 228 0.72 -13.47 -12.54
C LYS A 228 -0.75 -13.22 -12.15
N SER A 229 -0.99 -12.94 -10.86
CA SER A 229 -2.32 -12.64 -10.29
C SER A 229 -2.25 -11.59 -9.19
N PRO A 230 -3.39 -10.96 -8.82
CA PRO A 230 -3.43 -9.91 -7.77
C PRO A 230 -2.90 -10.35 -6.40
N LEU A 231 -3.04 -11.64 -6.08
CA LEU A 231 -2.65 -12.22 -4.79
C LEU A 231 -1.32 -12.98 -4.83
N ASP A 232 -0.46 -12.72 -5.79
CA ASP A 232 0.86 -13.31 -5.82
C ASP A 232 1.79 -12.67 -4.78
N ALA A 233 2.53 -13.53 -4.10
CA ALA A 233 3.46 -13.10 -3.06
C ALA A 233 4.70 -12.39 -3.60
N THR A 234 5.09 -12.65 -4.85
CA THR A 234 6.34 -12.11 -5.44
C THR A 234 6.05 -11.65 -6.87
N GLU A 235 6.59 -10.50 -7.23
CA GLU A 235 6.51 -10.01 -8.60
C GLU A 235 7.28 -10.91 -9.58
N LEU A 236 6.80 -10.93 -10.81
CA LEU A 236 7.51 -11.55 -11.95
C LEU A 236 8.58 -10.63 -12.52
N GLY A 237 8.44 -9.33 -12.31
CA GLY A 237 9.39 -8.32 -12.69
C GLY A 237 8.88 -6.91 -12.43
N ALA A 238 9.76 -5.95 -12.68
CA ALA A 238 9.54 -4.53 -12.48
C ALA A 238 10.05 -3.73 -13.68
N VAL A 239 9.38 -2.62 -13.98
CA VAL A 239 9.87 -1.60 -14.91
C VAL A 239 10.04 -0.31 -14.12
N PHE A 240 11.25 0.21 -14.07
CA PHE A 240 11.52 1.53 -13.50
C PHE A 240 11.00 2.60 -14.45
N ILE A 241 10.48 3.69 -13.92
CA ILE A 241 9.94 4.82 -14.69
C ILE A 241 10.67 6.09 -14.26
N GLY A 242 11.60 6.53 -15.08
CA GLY A 242 12.33 7.80 -14.90
C GLY A 242 11.51 9.01 -15.34
N THR A 243 12.20 10.07 -15.70
CA THR A 243 11.62 11.31 -16.20
C THR A 243 11.81 11.45 -17.72
N GLU A 244 11.09 12.39 -18.31
CA GLU A 244 11.22 12.68 -19.75
C GLU A 244 12.65 13.08 -20.12
N SER A 245 13.34 13.85 -19.28
CA SER A 245 14.76 14.22 -19.46
C SER A 245 15.71 13.01 -19.49
N HIS A 246 15.27 11.85 -18.99
CA HIS A 246 16.01 10.58 -19.02
C HIS A 246 15.44 9.61 -20.05
N SER A 247 14.79 10.11 -21.10
CA SER A 247 14.24 9.33 -22.21
C SER A 247 13.14 8.36 -21.82
N TYR A 248 12.33 8.70 -20.81
CA TYR A 248 11.11 7.98 -20.49
C TYR A 248 9.91 8.72 -21.05
N SER A 249 9.06 8.00 -21.77
CA SER A 249 7.79 8.54 -22.26
C SER A 249 6.73 7.47 -22.33
N VAL A 250 5.47 7.88 -22.30
CA VAL A 250 4.33 6.99 -22.47
C VAL A 250 3.40 7.56 -23.54
N SER A 251 2.89 6.70 -24.40
CA SER A 251 1.98 7.10 -25.46
C SER A 251 0.97 6.02 -25.77
N GLU A 252 -0.13 6.42 -26.36
CA GLU A 252 -1.14 5.53 -26.91
C GLU A 252 -0.65 4.87 -28.22
N ILE A 253 -1.06 3.62 -28.43
CA ILE A 253 -0.87 2.93 -29.71
C ILE A 253 -2.22 2.59 -30.29
N SER A 254 -2.44 3.02 -31.54
CA SER A 254 -3.60 2.65 -32.34
C SER A 254 -3.28 1.45 -33.27
N GLY A 255 -4.29 0.66 -33.62
CA GLY A 255 -4.20 -0.36 -34.66
C GLY A 255 -3.55 -1.69 -34.25
N ARG A 256 -3.21 -1.92 -32.99
CA ARG A 256 -2.78 -3.24 -32.48
C ARG A 256 -3.88 -3.88 -31.66
N SER A 257 -4.04 -5.18 -31.79
CA SER A 257 -4.90 -5.97 -30.90
C SER A 257 -4.22 -7.29 -30.54
N THR A 258 -4.61 -7.87 -29.42
CA THR A 258 -4.17 -9.22 -29.05
C THR A 258 -4.98 -10.27 -29.79
N ARG A 259 -4.50 -11.51 -29.76
CA ARG A 259 -5.18 -12.65 -30.39
C ARG A 259 -6.60 -12.78 -29.85
N GLY A 260 -7.59 -12.68 -30.75
CA GLY A 260 -9.01 -12.67 -30.39
C GLY A 260 -9.64 -11.28 -30.21
N GLY A 261 -8.89 -10.18 -30.44
CA GLY A 261 -9.41 -8.80 -30.50
C GLY A 261 -9.91 -8.21 -29.18
N ARG A 262 -9.82 -8.94 -28.07
CA ARG A 262 -10.35 -8.51 -26.77
C ARG A 262 -9.56 -7.35 -26.15
N TRP A 263 -8.23 -7.39 -26.30
CA TRP A 263 -7.31 -6.37 -25.77
C TRP A 263 -6.81 -5.56 -26.96
N HIS A 264 -7.34 -4.36 -27.13
CA HIS A 264 -7.09 -3.53 -28.33
C HIS A 264 -6.67 -2.10 -28.01
N CYS A 265 -6.76 -1.67 -26.74
CA CYS A 265 -6.36 -0.34 -26.30
C CYS A 265 -4.89 -0.38 -25.86
N GLY A 266 -3.97 -0.01 -26.77
CA GLY A 266 -2.54 -0.18 -26.58
C GLY A 266 -1.85 1.00 -25.92
N ILE A 267 -0.84 0.71 -25.10
CA ILE A 267 0.05 1.68 -24.45
C ILE A 267 1.50 1.29 -24.74
N THR A 268 2.30 2.27 -25.14
CA THR A 268 3.75 2.15 -25.24
C THR A 268 4.41 2.90 -24.12
N LEU A 269 5.25 2.23 -23.34
CA LEU A 269 6.18 2.86 -22.40
C LEU A 269 7.59 2.76 -22.96
N GLN A 270 8.16 3.89 -23.35
CA GLN A 270 9.55 4.00 -23.76
C GLN A 270 10.44 4.16 -22.53
N THR A 271 11.53 3.41 -22.50
CA THR A 271 12.60 3.54 -21.52
C THR A 271 13.94 3.63 -22.26
N PRO A 272 15.02 4.09 -21.65
CA PRO A 272 16.33 4.13 -22.31
C PRO A 272 16.80 2.78 -22.85
N GLY A 273 16.48 1.69 -22.16
CA GLY A 273 16.90 0.34 -22.53
C GLY A 273 16.01 -0.33 -23.59
N ARG A 274 14.72 -0.06 -23.59
CA ARG A 274 13.75 -0.68 -24.53
C ARG A 274 12.36 -0.08 -24.46
N GLN A 275 11.54 -0.46 -25.42
CA GLN A 275 10.12 -0.17 -25.45
C GLN A 275 9.31 -1.34 -24.87
N PHE A 276 8.32 -1.01 -24.05
CA PHE A 276 7.32 -1.94 -23.53
C PHE A 276 5.97 -1.66 -24.18
N VAL A 277 5.26 -2.72 -24.54
CA VAL A 277 3.91 -2.64 -25.11
C VAL A 277 2.94 -3.33 -24.16
N PHE A 278 1.92 -2.61 -23.76
CA PHE A 278 0.82 -3.09 -22.93
C PHE A 278 -0.49 -2.94 -23.68
N MET A 279 -1.44 -3.84 -23.41
CA MET A 279 -2.77 -3.80 -23.99
C MET A 279 -3.80 -3.82 -22.88
N CYS A 280 -4.70 -2.86 -22.90
CA CYS A 280 -5.87 -2.76 -22.03
C CYS A 280 -7.10 -3.32 -22.75
N GLU A 281 -8.09 -3.77 -21.97
CA GLU A 281 -9.35 -4.27 -22.51
C GLU A 281 -10.28 -3.13 -22.93
N GLN A 282 -10.26 -2.01 -22.19
CA GLN A 282 -11.14 -0.87 -22.37
C GLN A 282 -10.34 0.44 -22.48
N GLU A 283 -10.87 1.40 -23.26
CA GLU A 283 -10.28 2.74 -23.41
C GLU A 283 -10.19 3.50 -22.07
N GLN A 284 -11.16 3.31 -21.17
CA GLN A 284 -11.12 3.93 -19.86
C GLN A 284 -9.91 3.48 -19.05
N GLU A 285 -9.61 2.17 -19.05
CA GLU A 285 -8.42 1.62 -18.39
C GLU A 285 -7.13 2.14 -19.02
N GLN A 286 -7.09 2.22 -20.36
CA GLN A 286 -5.96 2.80 -21.10
C GLN A 286 -5.68 4.24 -20.66
N ARG A 287 -6.71 5.09 -20.64
CA ARG A 287 -6.57 6.50 -20.21
C ARG A 287 -6.06 6.61 -18.76
N GLU A 288 -6.65 5.83 -17.86
CA GLU A 288 -6.22 5.83 -16.45
C GLU A 288 -4.77 5.37 -16.27
N TRP A 289 -4.31 4.38 -17.04
CA TRP A 289 -2.91 3.96 -17.04
C TRP A 289 -1.98 5.01 -17.61
N LEU A 290 -2.36 5.65 -18.73
CA LEU A 290 -1.61 6.75 -19.34
C LEU A 290 -1.44 7.91 -18.35
N GLU A 291 -2.52 8.35 -17.71
CA GLU A 291 -2.49 9.40 -16.69
C GLU A 291 -1.59 9.03 -15.50
N ALA A 292 -1.73 7.81 -14.98
CA ALA A 292 -0.95 7.35 -13.84
C ALA A 292 0.55 7.28 -14.15
N ILE A 293 0.93 6.76 -15.33
CA ILE A 293 2.34 6.68 -15.76
C ILE A 293 2.89 8.07 -16.05
N THR A 294 2.16 8.94 -16.76
CA THR A 294 2.54 10.34 -17.02
C THR A 294 2.79 11.08 -15.72
N LYS A 295 1.93 10.87 -14.72
CA LYS A 295 2.12 11.48 -13.38
C LYS A 295 3.45 11.07 -12.74
N VAL A 296 3.91 9.82 -12.91
CA VAL A 296 5.22 9.39 -12.41
C VAL A 296 6.34 10.02 -13.20
N ILE A 297 6.24 10.06 -14.55
CA ILE A 297 7.25 10.66 -15.43
C ILE A 297 7.45 12.15 -15.13
N SER A 298 6.37 12.88 -14.82
CA SER A 298 6.42 14.34 -14.53
C SER A 298 6.98 14.68 -13.14
N GLN A 299 7.12 13.72 -12.23
CA GLN A 299 7.70 13.94 -10.91
C GLN A 299 9.23 13.98 -10.97
N ALA A 300 9.86 14.88 -10.24
CA ALA A 300 11.30 14.90 -10.09
C ALA A 300 11.84 13.60 -9.47
N MET A 301 12.98 13.14 -9.94
CA MET A 301 13.70 11.99 -9.38
C MET A 301 14.48 12.40 -8.14
N THR A 302 14.53 11.54 -7.14
CA THR A 302 15.40 11.67 -5.98
C THR A 302 16.82 11.16 -6.29
N PRO A 303 17.85 11.48 -5.49
CA PRO A 303 19.19 10.90 -5.67
C PRO A 303 19.18 9.34 -5.65
N GLU A 304 18.32 8.73 -4.86
CA GLU A 304 18.14 7.26 -4.84
C GLU A 304 17.54 6.74 -6.17
N ASP A 305 16.63 7.49 -6.80
CA ASP A 305 16.04 7.14 -8.09
C ASP A 305 17.07 7.20 -9.23
N TYR A 306 17.95 8.18 -9.22
CA TYR A 306 19.06 8.27 -10.18
C TYR A 306 20.00 7.06 -10.08
N ALA A 307 20.37 6.65 -8.88
CA ALA A 307 21.22 5.47 -8.67
C ALA A 307 20.56 4.19 -9.18
N ILE A 308 19.24 4.07 -9.03
CA ILE A 308 18.47 2.92 -9.55
C ILE A 308 18.43 2.94 -11.08
N ASP A 309 18.24 4.11 -11.69
CA ASP A 309 18.20 4.27 -13.15
C ASP A 309 19.54 3.90 -13.79
N GLU A 310 20.63 4.42 -13.27
CA GLU A 310 21.99 4.08 -13.71
C GLU A 310 22.31 2.58 -13.59
N ALA A 311 21.93 1.97 -12.47
CA ALA A 311 22.11 0.52 -12.26
C ALA A 311 21.31 -0.33 -13.27
N ASN A 312 20.11 0.12 -13.67
CA ASN A 312 19.30 -0.54 -14.68
C ASN A 312 19.91 -0.42 -16.08
N LEU A 313 20.47 0.74 -16.41
CA LEU A 313 21.18 0.96 -17.68
C LEU A 313 22.47 0.12 -17.81
N GLY A 314 23.17 -0.06 -16.70
CA GLY A 314 24.39 -0.90 -16.65
C GLY A 314 24.13 -2.41 -16.83
N ARG A 315 22.94 -2.89 -16.45
CA ARG A 315 22.54 -4.31 -16.60
C ARG A 315 22.00 -4.65 -18.00
N GLY A 316 21.79 -3.68 -18.87
CA GLY A 316 21.27 -3.85 -20.24
C GLY A 316 22.35 -3.94 -21.33
N LYS A 317 23.62 -3.94 -20.95
CA LYS A 317 24.77 -4.10 -21.85
C LYS A 317 25.33 -5.55 -21.76
#